data_17d5de330958d690527eb5fbb239bb81
#
_entry.id   17d5de330958d690527eb5fbb239bb81
#
_cell.length_a   1.000
_cell.length_b   1.000
_cell.length_c   1.000
_cell.angle_alpha   90.00
_cell.angle_beta   90.00
_cell.angle_gamma   90.00
#
_symmetry.space_group_name_H-M   'P 1'
#
loop_
_entity.id
_entity.type
_entity.pdbx_description
1 polymer ?
#
loop_
_entity_poly.entity_id
_entity_poly.type
_entity_poly.pdbx_seq_one_letter_code
_entity_poly.pdbx_strand_id
1 'polypeptide(L)' 'MTIEAHLATLEKKHGALEQELHSALIQPSVRDQDIADIKRRKLRLKDEIEKLRSSSH' A
#
# COMPACT_ATOMS: atom_id res chain seq x y z
N MET A 1 19.03 7.09 5.58
CA MET A 1 18.25 5.84 5.56
C MET A 1 18.80 4.90 4.49
N THR A 2 18.91 3.65 4.81
CA THR A 2 19.30 2.63 3.83
C THR A 2 18.10 2.27 2.96
N ILE A 3 18.37 1.71 1.78
CA ILE A 3 17.32 1.21 0.90
C ILE A 3 16.49 0.14 1.61
N GLU A 4 17.13 -0.72 2.39
CA GLU A 4 16.45 -1.75 3.15
C GLU A 4 15.47 -1.19 4.18
N ALA A 5 15.87 -0.15 4.89
CA ALA A 5 15.00 0.51 5.86
C ALA A 5 13.81 1.19 5.18
N HIS A 6 14.07 1.83 4.03
CA HIS A 6 13.02 2.48 3.25
C HIS A 6 12.04 1.45 2.70
N LEU A 7 12.56 0.34 2.18
CA LEU A 7 11.74 -0.76 1.65
C LEU A 7 10.84 -1.35 2.75
N ALA A 8 11.41 -1.59 3.94
CA ALA A 8 10.65 -2.10 5.08
C ALA A 8 9.52 -1.16 5.47
N THR A 9 9.78 0.15 5.45
CA THR A 9 8.76 1.17 5.73
C THR A 9 7.64 1.12 4.71
N LEU A 10 7.98 1.00 3.42
CA LEU A 10 6.98 0.92 2.36
C LEU A 10 6.14 -0.36 2.46
N GLU A 11 6.78 -1.48 2.76
CA GLU A 11 6.07 -2.75 2.94
C GLU A 11 5.11 -2.69 4.13
N LYS A 12 5.51 -2.04 5.21
CA LYS A 12 4.65 -1.84 6.37
C LYS A 12 3.43 -0.99 6.03
N LYS A 13 3.63 0.09 5.27
CA LYS A 13 2.53 0.94 4.81
C LYS A 13 1.60 0.17 3.88
N HIS A 14 2.16 -0.65 3.00
CA HIS A 14 1.36 -1.48 2.11
C HIS A 14 0.48 -2.45 2.89
N GLY A 15 1.03 -3.11 3.90
CA GLY A 15 0.27 -4.00 4.77
C GLY A 15 -0.85 -3.28 5.51
N ALA A 16 -0.58 -2.07 6.01
CA ALA A 16 -1.60 -1.26 6.68
C ALA A 16 -2.74 -0.89 5.72
N LEU A 17 -2.42 -0.54 4.48
CA LEU A 17 -3.44 -0.24 3.47
C LEU A 17 -4.27 -1.48 3.10
N GLU A 18 -3.66 -2.65 3.06
CA GLU A 18 -4.39 -3.89 2.81
C GLU A 18 -5.40 -4.17 3.92
N GLN A 19 -5.01 -3.96 5.17
CA GLN A 19 -5.92 -4.10 6.30
C GLN A 19 -7.05 -3.07 6.24
N GLU A 20 -6.72 -1.84 5.89
CA GLU A 20 -7.70 -0.77 5.74
C GLU A 20 -8.70 -1.10 4.63
N LEU A 21 -8.21 -1.61 3.50
CA LEU A 21 -9.06 -2.04 2.40
C LEU A 21 -9.98 -3.18 2.82
N HIS A 22 -9.44 -4.17 3.52
CA HIS A 22 -10.23 -5.30 4.01
C HIS A 22 -11.35 -4.82 4.94
N SER A 23 -11.03 -3.94 5.88
CA SER A 23 -12.01 -3.36 6.79
C SER A 23 -13.08 -2.57 6.04
N ALA A 24 -12.67 -1.81 5.02
CA ALA A 24 -13.59 -1.02 4.21
C ALA A 24 -14.57 -1.91 3.44
N LEU A 25 -14.09 -3.03 2.92
CA LEU A 25 -14.93 -3.96 2.14
C LEU A 25 -16.02 -4.63 2.96
N ILE A 26 -15.81 -4.80 4.26
CA ILE A 26 -16.79 -5.42 5.15
C ILE A 26 -17.71 -4.42 5.84
N GLN A 27 -17.45 -3.12 5.70
CA GLN A 27 -18.30 -2.08 6.29
C GLN A 27 -19.32 -1.60 5.26
N PRO A 28 -20.64 -1.69 5.58
CA PRO A 28 -21.67 -1.30 4.62
C PRO A 28 -21.77 0.20 4.41
N SER A 29 -21.18 1.01 5.29
CA SER A 29 -21.24 2.48 5.21
C SER A 29 -20.12 3.10 4.36
N VAL A 30 -19.16 2.31 3.90
CA VAL A 30 -18.04 2.82 3.11
C VAL A 30 -18.48 2.98 1.65
N ARG A 31 -18.14 4.12 1.06
CA ARG A 31 -18.48 4.42 -0.33
C ARG A 31 -17.50 3.76 -1.28
N ASP A 32 -17.97 3.46 -2.48
CA ASP A 32 -17.13 2.90 -3.55
C ASP A 32 -15.93 3.80 -3.85
N GLN A 33 -16.11 5.11 -3.76
CA GLN A 33 -15.06 6.08 -3.97
C GLN A 33 -13.91 5.92 -2.96
N ASP A 34 -14.26 5.68 -1.70
CA ASP A 34 -13.26 5.47 -0.65
C ASP A 34 -12.45 4.19 -0.90
N ILE A 35 -13.14 3.14 -1.32
CA ILE A 35 -12.48 1.88 -1.67
C ILE A 35 -11.53 2.08 -2.85
N ALA A 36 -11.95 2.82 -3.86
CA ALA A 36 -11.12 3.12 -5.03
C ALA A 36 -9.86 3.91 -4.63
N ASP A 37 -10.00 4.86 -3.71
CA ASP A 37 -8.85 5.64 -3.21
C ASP A 37 -7.84 4.76 -2.49
N ILE A 38 -8.31 3.86 -1.64
CA ILE A 38 -7.43 2.93 -0.94
C ILE A 38 -6.69 2.03 -1.93
N LYS A 39 -7.39 1.52 -2.93
CA LYS A 39 -6.79 0.69 -3.98
C LYS A 39 -5.71 1.44 -4.76
N ARG A 40 -5.93 2.72 -5.07
CA ARG A 40 -4.94 3.56 -5.76
C ARG A 40 -3.68 3.74 -4.91
N ARG A 41 -3.84 4.02 -3.62
CA ARG A 41 -2.71 4.18 -2.70
C ARG A 41 -1.91 2.88 -2.61
N LYS A 42 -2.60 1.76 -2.55
CA LYS A 42 -1.98 0.45 -2.51
C LYS A 42 -1.14 0.19 -3.76
N LEU A 43 -1.68 0.52 -4.94
CA LEU A 43 -0.98 0.35 -6.20
C LEU A 43 0.27 1.22 -6.29
N ARG A 44 0.18 2.47 -5.82
CA ARG A 44 1.35 3.37 -5.80
C ARG A 44 2.46 2.83 -4.92
N LEU A 45 2.12 2.34 -3.73
CA LEU A 45 3.10 1.75 -2.83
C LEU A 45 3.73 0.51 -3.44
N LYS A 46 2.94 -0.33 -4.08
CA LYS A 46 3.45 -1.51 -4.75
C LYS A 46 4.44 -1.15 -5.85
N ASP A 47 4.13 -0.13 -6.65
CA ASP A 47 5.03 0.35 -7.69
C ASP A 47 6.34 0.87 -7.11
N GLU A 48 6.30 1.62 -6.02
CA GLU A 48 7.49 2.13 -5.35
C GLU A 48 8.35 0.99 -4.81
N ILE A 49 7.72 -0.01 -4.22
CA ILE A 49 8.43 -1.19 -3.71
C ILE A 49 9.13 -1.93 -4.85
N GLU A 50 8.45 -2.13 -5.95
CA GLU A 50 9.02 -2.81 -7.12
C GLU A 50 10.17 -2.03 -7.72
N LYS A 51 10.06 -0.70 -7.80
CA LYS A 51 11.14 0.14 -8.30
C LYS A 51 12.38 0.06 -7.42
N LEU A 52 12.20 0.07 -6.10
CA LEU A 52 13.30 -0.06 -5.17
C LEU A 52 13.98 -1.42 -5.27
N ARG A 53 13.20 -2.48 -5.40
CA ARG A 53 13.74 -3.82 -5.57
C ARG A 53 14.52 -3.94 -6.88
N SER A 54 14.03 -3.33 -7.94
CA SER A 54 14.71 -3.37 -9.24
C SER A 54 16.01 -2.58 -9.22
N SER A 55 16.08 -1.48 -8.46
CA SER A 55 17.29 -0.65 -8.40
C SER A 55 18.30 -1.11 -7.35
N SER A 56 17.98 -2.06 -6.51
CA SER A 56 18.85 -2.51 -5.42
C SER A 56 19.66 -3.75 -5.75
N HIS A 57 20.01 -3.95 -6.99
CA HIS A 57 20.87 -5.06 -7.44
C HIS A 57 22.30 -4.87 -7.01
#